data_8c4da2968782abf45c85841287ac0d2b
#
_entry.id   8c4da2968782abf45c85841287ac0d2b
#
_cell.length_a   1.000
_cell.length_b   1.000
_cell.length_c   1.000
_cell.angle_alpha   90.00
_cell.angle_beta   90.00
_cell.angle_gamma   90.00
#
_symmetry.space_group_name_H-M   'P 1'
#
loop_
_entity.id
_entity.type
_entity.pdbx_description
1 polymer ?
#
loop_
_entity_poly.entity_id
_entity_poly.type
_entity_poly.pdbx_seq_one_letter_code
_entity_poly.pdbx_strand_id
1 'polypeptide(L)'
;LRVSNLSDEARIASGGTNNVYAVAAQPGTAISMAGHNATSALWLDHKTGNWASSTAYPDMPVAIAARNRTLPLSVRLDTMSWTPSLAPADYPALPDHLTRYPFRYVFPRGNSERLDMFAASPLLNREVANVAGELIVNQKLGQHPGVTDVINIAYTLQPFTYGKSAD
;
A
#
# COMPACT_ATOMS: atom_id res chain seq x y z
N LEU A 1 15.94 12.93 -7.12
CA LEU A 1 15.25 13.87 -8.00
C LEU A 1 16.05 15.16 -8.04
N ARG A 2 16.19 15.78 -9.23
CA ARG A 2 16.87 17.09 -9.39
C ARG A 2 15.86 18.23 -9.59
N VAL A 3 14.57 17.91 -9.62
CA VAL A 3 13.48 18.84 -9.89
C VAL A 3 12.43 18.65 -8.81
N SER A 4 11.82 19.75 -8.36
CA SER A 4 10.68 19.74 -7.46
C SER A 4 9.48 19.04 -8.10
N ASN A 5 8.66 18.42 -7.29
CA ASN A 5 7.38 17.85 -7.69
C ASN A 5 6.21 18.64 -7.06
N LEU A 6 4.98 18.22 -7.33
CA LEU A 6 3.79 18.88 -6.78
C LEU A 6 3.81 18.94 -5.24
N SER A 7 4.32 17.91 -4.58
CA SER A 7 4.43 17.85 -3.11
C SER A 7 5.43 18.86 -2.58
N ASP A 8 6.58 19.03 -3.26
CA ASP A 8 7.58 20.03 -2.91
C ASP A 8 7.01 21.45 -3.07
N GLU A 9 6.32 21.72 -4.19
CA GLU A 9 5.70 23.01 -4.45
C GLU A 9 4.59 23.33 -3.43
N ALA A 10 3.75 22.36 -3.08
CA ALA A 10 2.74 22.53 -2.04
C ALA A 10 3.38 22.86 -0.68
N ARG A 11 4.52 22.22 -0.38
CA ARG A 11 5.29 22.48 0.85
C ARG A 11 5.87 23.88 0.88
N ILE A 12 6.42 24.33 -0.27
CA ILE A 12 6.96 25.67 -0.43
C ILE A 12 5.84 26.71 -0.31
N ALA A 13 4.72 26.51 -1.00
CA ALA A 13 3.59 27.44 -0.98
C ALA A 13 2.97 27.62 0.41
N SER A 14 3.02 26.60 1.27
CA SER A 14 2.55 26.68 2.66
C SER A 14 3.59 27.23 3.64
N GLY A 15 4.79 27.59 3.17
CA GLY A 15 5.91 27.95 4.05
C GLY A 15 6.37 26.80 4.94
N GLY A 16 6.14 25.55 4.52
CA GLY A 16 6.52 24.35 5.27
C GLY A 16 5.58 23.95 6.40
N THR A 17 4.44 24.61 6.54
CA THR A 17 3.51 24.37 7.67
C THR A 17 2.53 23.21 7.43
N ASN A 18 2.30 22.82 6.16
CA ASN A 18 1.41 21.72 5.83
C ASN A 18 2.05 20.35 6.05
N ASN A 19 1.22 19.33 6.17
CA ASN A 19 1.65 17.94 6.15
C ASN A 19 1.56 17.40 4.71
N VAL A 20 2.60 16.69 4.31
CA VAL A 20 2.68 16.02 2.99
C VAL A 20 3.06 14.57 3.20
N TYR A 21 2.17 13.68 2.82
CA TYR A 21 2.38 12.24 2.89
C TYR A 21 2.30 11.60 1.52
N ALA A 22 3.06 10.53 1.32
CA ALA A 22 2.89 9.64 0.17
C ALA A 22 2.80 8.20 0.63
N VAL A 23 1.84 7.44 0.11
CA VAL A 23 1.59 6.04 0.45
C VAL A 23 1.51 5.23 -0.84
N ALA A 24 2.36 4.23 -0.99
CA ALA A 24 2.39 3.36 -2.15
C ALA A 24 2.82 1.94 -1.76
N ALA A 25 2.61 0.98 -2.66
CA ALA A 25 3.11 -0.37 -2.48
C ALA A 25 4.64 -0.45 -2.61
N GLN A 26 5.23 0.39 -3.46
CA GLN A 26 6.66 0.35 -3.82
C GLN A 26 7.40 1.62 -3.37
N PRO A 27 8.68 1.48 -2.92
CA PRO A 27 9.48 2.60 -2.43
C PRO A 27 9.70 3.69 -3.48
N GLY A 28 10.04 3.31 -4.72
CA GLY A 28 10.28 4.27 -5.79
C GLY A 28 9.07 5.16 -6.08
N THR A 29 7.87 4.60 -6.07
CA THR A 29 6.62 5.33 -6.28
C THR A 29 6.33 6.27 -5.10
N ALA A 30 6.44 5.78 -3.86
CA ALA A 30 6.21 6.59 -2.67
C ALA A 30 7.17 7.79 -2.61
N ILE A 31 8.46 7.55 -2.83
CA ILE A 31 9.50 8.59 -2.80
C ILE A 31 9.30 9.61 -3.93
N SER A 32 8.97 9.15 -5.15
CA SER A 32 8.73 10.05 -6.28
C SER A 32 7.53 10.97 -6.07
N MET A 33 6.48 10.49 -5.40
CA MET A 33 5.31 11.31 -5.08
C MET A 33 5.54 12.22 -3.86
N ALA A 34 6.30 11.76 -2.89
CA ALA A 34 6.62 12.55 -1.70
C ALA A 34 7.47 13.79 -2.01
N GLY A 35 8.43 13.67 -2.92
CA GLY A 35 9.41 14.71 -3.18
C GLY A 35 10.50 14.77 -2.11
N HIS A 36 11.14 15.94 -1.96
CA HIS A 36 12.31 16.11 -1.09
C HIS A 36 11.93 16.45 0.36
N ASN A 37 10.83 17.17 0.55
CA ASN A 37 10.47 17.81 1.82
C ASN A 37 9.15 17.29 2.41
N ALA A 38 8.69 16.11 2.00
CA ALA A 38 7.48 15.53 2.57
C ALA A 38 7.62 15.23 4.07
N THR A 39 6.51 15.18 4.77
CA THR A 39 6.44 14.74 6.16
C THR A 39 6.82 13.27 6.28
N SER A 40 6.34 12.41 5.37
CA SER A 40 6.80 11.02 5.25
C SER A 40 6.40 10.40 3.92
N ALA A 41 7.22 9.46 3.44
CA ALA A 41 6.90 8.55 2.35
C ALA A 41 6.83 7.12 2.90
N LEU A 42 5.72 6.42 2.65
CA LEU A 42 5.46 5.11 3.20
C LEU A 42 5.26 4.08 2.10
N TRP A 43 5.88 2.92 2.25
CA TRP A 43 5.72 1.77 1.35
C TRP A 43 5.73 0.46 2.10
N LEU A 44 5.23 -0.58 1.46
CA LEU A 44 5.27 -1.93 2.02
C LEU A 44 6.64 -2.57 1.73
N ASP A 45 7.35 -2.99 2.77
CA ASP A 45 8.54 -3.81 2.62
C ASP A 45 8.11 -5.26 2.31
N HIS A 46 8.38 -5.70 1.10
CA HIS A 46 8.01 -7.02 0.60
C HIS A 46 8.73 -8.18 1.30
N LYS A 47 9.82 -7.91 2.02
CA LYS A 47 10.56 -8.95 2.77
C LYS A 47 9.94 -9.21 4.13
N THR A 48 9.53 -8.16 4.81
CA THR A 48 9.02 -8.25 6.18
C THR A 48 7.50 -8.15 6.27
N GLY A 49 6.85 -7.56 5.26
CA GLY A 49 5.44 -7.22 5.31
C GLY A 49 5.12 -6.02 6.21
N ASN A 50 6.14 -5.28 6.63
CA ASN A 50 5.96 -4.07 7.42
C ASN A 50 5.92 -2.83 6.53
N TRP A 51 5.23 -1.81 6.99
CA TRP A 51 5.32 -0.49 6.39
C TRP A 51 6.67 0.14 6.76
N ALA A 52 7.34 0.69 5.77
CA ALA A 52 8.67 1.28 5.88
C ALA A 52 8.68 2.73 5.38
N SER A 53 9.68 3.47 5.77
CA SER A 53 10.00 4.82 5.29
C SER A 53 11.50 4.95 5.10
N SER A 54 11.97 6.10 4.63
CA SER A 54 13.39 6.43 4.50
C SER A 54 13.84 7.36 5.62
N THR A 55 15.10 7.24 6.01
CA THR A 55 15.77 8.20 6.89
C THR A 55 15.94 9.60 6.28
N ALA A 56 15.62 9.75 4.99
CA ALA A 56 15.58 11.06 4.33
C ALA A 56 14.36 11.91 4.74
N TYR A 57 13.35 11.29 5.34
CA TYR A 57 12.16 11.95 5.87
C TYR A 57 12.18 11.93 7.40
N PRO A 58 11.41 12.80 8.07
CA PRO A 58 11.17 12.68 9.51
C PRO A 58 10.69 11.28 9.91
N ASP A 59 10.68 11.01 11.21
CA ASP A 59 10.33 9.70 11.76
C ASP A 59 9.00 9.16 11.23
N MET A 60 8.93 7.84 11.14
CA MET A 60 7.70 7.15 10.77
C MET A 60 6.56 7.54 11.72
N PRO A 61 5.36 7.87 11.20
CA PRO A 61 4.21 8.19 12.02
C PRO A 61 3.92 7.11 13.07
N VAL A 62 3.69 7.54 14.32
CA VAL A 62 3.51 6.64 15.47
C VAL A 62 2.42 5.58 15.24
N ALA A 63 1.33 5.96 14.58
CA ALA A 63 0.24 5.05 14.25
C ALA A 63 0.71 3.91 13.34
N ILE A 64 1.54 4.21 12.34
CA ILE A 64 2.06 3.20 11.40
C ILE A 64 3.11 2.31 12.08
N ALA A 65 3.97 2.88 12.90
CA ALA A 65 4.88 2.10 13.72
C ALA A 65 4.13 1.16 14.71
N ALA A 66 3.03 1.64 15.28
CA ALA A 66 2.15 0.82 16.12
C ALA A 66 1.48 -0.29 15.31
N ARG A 67 0.95 0.01 14.11
CA ARG A 67 0.36 -0.98 13.20
C ARG A 67 1.34 -2.12 12.90
N ASN A 68 2.59 -1.81 12.59
CA ASN A 68 3.61 -2.83 12.34
C ASN A 68 3.80 -3.79 13.53
N ARG A 69 3.67 -3.28 14.76
CA ARG A 69 3.83 -4.08 15.99
C ARG A 69 2.58 -4.86 16.37
N THR A 70 1.40 -4.24 16.27
CA THR A 70 0.16 -4.81 16.80
C THR A 70 -0.65 -5.58 15.78
N LEU A 71 -0.50 -5.23 14.49
CA LEU A 71 -1.23 -5.83 13.38
C LEU A 71 -0.30 -6.15 12.19
N PRO A 72 0.80 -6.88 12.40
CA PRO A 72 1.73 -7.18 11.34
C PRO A 72 1.04 -7.94 10.20
N LEU A 73 1.34 -7.56 8.96
CA LEU A 73 0.71 -8.16 7.78
C LEU A 73 0.93 -9.68 7.75
N SER A 74 2.10 -10.14 8.16
CA SER A 74 2.44 -11.57 8.22
C SER A 74 1.46 -12.39 9.04
N VAL A 75 0.90 -11.84 10.13
CA VAL A 75 -0.13 -12.50 10.95
C VAL A 75 -1.51 -12.40 10.30
N ARG A 76 -1.85 -11.22 9.77
CA ARG A 76 -3.15 -10.98 9.13
C ARG A 76 -3.37 -11.84 7.88
N LEU A 77 -2.30 -12.14 7.14
CA LEU A 77 -2.35 -13.01 5.98
C LEU A 77 -2.88 -14.42 6.28
N ASP A 78 -2.80 -14.88 7.53
CA ASP A 78 -3.29 -16.20 7.93
C ASP A 78 -4.81 -16.36 7.76
N THR A 79 -5.52 -15.26 7.87
CA THR A 79 -6.99 -15.22 7.78
C THR A 79 -7.49 -14.54 6.52
N MET A 80 -6.58 -13.93 5.73
CA MET A 80 -6.95 -13.28 4.48
C MET A 80 -7.17 -14.29 3.36
N SER A 81 -8.17 -14.02 2.55
CA SER A 81 -8.38 -14.69 1.28
C SER A 81 -8.89 -13.70 0.25
N TRP A 82 -8.47 -13.90 -0.99
CA TRP A 82 -9.05 -13.21 -2.11
C TRP A 82 -10.07 -14.14 -2.77
N THR A 83 -11.28 -13.67 -2.87
CA THR A 83 -12.40 -14.32 -3.56
C THR A 83 -12.96 -13.39 -4.62
N PRO A 84 -13.64 -13.88 -5.67
CA PRO A 84 -14.28 -13.05 -6.65
C PRO A 84 -15.24 -12.06 -5.99
N SER A 85 -15.31 -10.84 -6.53
CA SER A 85 -16.19 -9.78 -6.02
C SER A 85 -17.63 -9.92 -6.49
N LEU A 86 -17.85 -10.62 -7.62
CA LEU A 86 -19.15 -10.88 -8.22
C LEU A 86 -19.50 -12.36 -8.08
N ALA A 87 -20.76 -12.69 -8.32
CA ALA A 87 -21.17 -14.08 -8.40
C ALA A 87 -20.48 -14.77 -9.61
N PRO A 88 -20.16 -16.07 -9.52
CA PRO A 88 -19.47 -16.77 -10.60
C PRO A 88 -20.13 -16.65 -11.99
N ALA A 89 -21.45 -16.58 -12.02
CA ALA A 89 -22.21 -16.44 -13.26
C ALA A 89 -22.03 -15.07 -13.96
N ASP A 90 -21.55 -14.06 -13.23
CA ASP A 90 -21.33 -12.71 -13.74
C ASP A 90 -19.96 -12.53 -14.42
N TYR A 91 -19.11 -13.56 -14.34
CA TYR A 91 -17.80 -13.56 -15.01
C TYR A 91 -17.91 -14.23 -16.39
N PRO A 92 -17.10 -13.78 -17.38
CA PRO A 92 -17.02 -14.46 -18.66
C PRO A 92 -16.65 -15.94 -18.46
N ALA A 93 -17.28 -16.80 -19.23
CA ALA A 93 -16.92 -18.22 -19.24
C ALA A 93 -15.47 -18.40 -19.67
N LEU A 94 -14.67 -19.04 -18.83
CA LEU A 94 -13.31 -19.44 -19.16
C LEU A 94 -13.32 -20.84 -19.73
N PRO A 95 -12.36 -21.18 -20.62
CA PRO A 95 -12.16 -22.56 -21.05
C PRO A 95 -11.99 -23.50 -19.84
N ASP A 96 -12.55 -24.71 -19.93
CA ASP A 96 -12.59 -25.66 -18.80
C ASP A 96 -11.23 -25.93 -18.16
N HIS A 97 -10.17 -25.96 -18.96
CA HIS A 97 -8.80 -26.16 -18.48
C HIS A 97 -8.25 -24.98 -17.66
N LEU A 98 -8.89 -23.79 -17.75
CA LEU A 98 -8.56 -22.60 -16.96
C LEU A 98 -9.49 -22.41 -15.78
N THR A 99 -10.57 -23.18 -15.69
CA THR A 99 -11.58 -23.05 -14.65
C THR A 99 -11.19 -23.87 -13.44
N ARG A 100 -10.72 -23.20 -12.39
CA ARG A 100 -10.55 -23.81 -11.07
C ARG A 100 -11.62 -23.29 -10.15
N TYR A 101 -12.51 -24.13 -9.72
CA TYR A 101 -13.63 -23.77 -8.94
C TYR A 101 -13.69 -24.51 -7.59
N PRO A 102 -14.11 -23.82 -6.51
CA PRO A 102 -14.28 -22.38 -6.35
C PRO A 102 -12.93 -21.64 -6.29
N PHE A 103 -12.85 -20.46 -6.95
CA PHE A 103 -11.68 -19.62 -6.85
C PHE A 103 -11.52 -19.12 -5.40
N ARG A 104 -10.43 -19.49 -4.77
CA ARG A 104 -10.04 -19.00 -3.45
C ARG A 104 -8.52 -18.90 -3.39
N TYR A 105 -8.02 -17.68 -3.30
CA TYR A 105 -6.59 -17.43 -3.21
C TYR A 105 -6.23 -17.12 -1.77
N VAL A 106 -5.42 -17.94 -1.17
CA VAL A 106 -4.98 -17.87 0.23
C VAL A 106 -3.47 -17.72 0.30
N PHE A 107 -2.96 -17.32 1.43
CA PHE A 107 -1.55 -17.01 1.66
C PHE A 107 -0.96 -17.98 2.69
N PRO A 108 -0.56 -19.22 2.31
CA PRO A 108 -0.17 -20.27 3.24
C PRO A 108 1.05 -19.88 4.09
N ARG A 109 1.03 -20.26 5.36
CA ARG A 109 2.22 -20.19 6.23
C ARG A 109 3.31 -21.08 5.66
N GLY A 110 4.56 -20.61 5.78
CA GLY A 110 5.73 -21.36 5.27
C GLY A 110 6.00 -21.23 3.77
N ASN A 111 5.13 -20.60 3.00
CA ASN A 111 5.44 -20.23 1.64
C ASN A 111 6.32 -18.97 1.63
N SER A 112 7.54 -19.07 1.09
CA SER A 112 8.49 -17.96 0.98
C SER A 112 8.00 -16.83 0.08
N GLU A 113 7.12 -17.13 -0.90
CA GLU A 113 6.54 -16.17 -1.84
C GLU A 113 5.23 -15.54 -1.33
N ARG A 114 4.88 -15.77 -0.07
CA ARG A 114 3.60 -15.36 0.51
C ARG A 114 3.30 -13.87 0.37
N LEU A 115 4.30 -13.03 0.57
CA LEU A 115 4.17 -11.58 0.43
C LEU A 115 4.06 -11.14 -1.03
N ASP A 116 4.76 -11.82 -1.93
CA ASP A 116 4.65 -11.58 -3.38
C ASP A 116 3.27 -12.00 -3.90
N MET A 117 2.75 -13.11 -3.40
CA MET A 117 1.37 -13.54 -3.66
C MET A 117 0.35 -12.50 -3.20
N PHE A 118 0.56 -11.92 -2.02
CA PHE A 118 -0.29 -10.83 -1.53
C PHE A 118 -0.16 -9.58 -2.41
N ALA A 119 1.06 -9.22 -2.80
CA ALA A 119 1.33 -8.07 -3.66
C ALA A 119 0.69 -8.20 -5.05
N ALA A 120 0.53 -9.42 -5.56
CA ALA A 120 -0.16 -9.69 -6.82
C ALA A 120 -1.70 -9.72 -6.71
N SER A 121 -2.24 -9.56 -5.50
CA SER A 121 -3.69 -9.55 -5.27
C SER A 121 -4.25 -8.13 -5.09
N PRO A 122 -5.55 -7.90 -5.33
CA PRO A 122 -6.18 -6.60 -5.06
C PRO A 122 -6.18 -6.21 -3.58
N LEU A 123 -5.86 -7.16 -2.68
CA LEU A 123 -5.77 -6.90 -1.25
C LEU A 123 -4.63 -5.95 -0.90
N LEU A 124 -3.58 -5.88 -1.73
CA LEU A 124 -2.50 -4.90 -1.59
C LEU A 124 -3.05 -3.46 -1.65
N ASN A 125 -3.88 -3.16 -2.64
CA ASN A 125 -4.45 -1.82 -2.78
C ASN A 125 -5.40 -1.47 -1.62
N ARG A 126 -6.12 -2.46 -1.09
CA ARG A 126 -6.91 -2.29 0.12
C ARG A 126 -6.03 -1.98 1.34
N GLU A 127 -4.87 -2.62 1.44
CA GLU A 127 -3.90 -2.33 2.49
C GLU A 127 -3.32 -0.91 2.38
N VAL A 128 -3.00 -0.46 1.16
CA VAL A 128 -2.56 0.92 0.88
C VAL A 128 -3.66 1.91 1.31
N ALA A 129 -4.91 1.65 0.95
CA ALA A 129 -6.05 2.50 1.33
C ALA A 129 -6.24 2.56 2.86
N ASN A 130 -6.10 1.43 3.55
CA ASN A 130 -6.22 1.37 5.01
C ASN A 130 -5.17 2.24 5.70
N VAL A 131 -3.91 2.15 5.26
CA VAL A 131 -2.81 2.95 5.83
C VAL A 131 -3.00 4.44 5.52
N ALA A 132 -3.44 4.78 4.31
CA ALA A 132 -3.78 6.17 3.98
C ALA A 132 -4.90 6.71 4.88
N GLY A 133 -5.94 5.92 5.12
CA GLY A 133 -7.03 6.27 6.04
C GLY A 133 -6.54 6.45 7.49
N GLU A 134 -5.66 5.57 7.96
CA GLU A 134 -5.03 5.72 9.29
C GLU A 134 -4.22 7.02 9.39
N LEU A 135 -3.48 7.39 8.35
CA LEU A 135 -2.76 8.66 8.33
C LEU A 135 -3.71 9.86 8.39
N ILE A 136 -4.75 9.87 7.56
CA ILE A 136 -5.73 10.96 7.54
C ILE A 136 -6.31 11.20 8.93
N VAL A 137 -6.71 10.12 9.61
CA VAL A 137 -7.33 10.20 10.94
C VAL A 137 -6.32 10.57 12.01
N ASN A 138 -5.20 9.85 12.10
CA ASN A 138 -4.25 10.02 13.21
C ASN A 138 -3.40 11.29 13.10
N GLN A 139 -3.15 11.77 11.87
CA GLN A 139 -2.43 13.02 11.62
C GLN A 139 -3.38 14.21 11.47
N LYS A 140 -4.71 14.00 11.61
CA LYS A 140 -5.74 15.02 11.48
C LYS A 140 -5.63 15.84 10.19
N LEU A 141 -5.32 15.16 9.08
CA LEU A 141 -5.12 15.85 7.81
C LEU A 141 -6.38 16.60 7.39
N GLY A 142 -6.19 17.82 6.89
CA GLY A 142 -7.27 18.72 6.51
C GLY A 142 -8.00 19.37 7.69
N GLN A 143 -7.55 19.17 8.93
CA GLN A 143 -8.15 19.78 10.13
C GLN A 143 -7.32 20.96 10.69
N HIS A 144 -6.23 21.32 10.04
CA HIS A 144 -5.38 22.44 10.44
C HIS A 144 -5.91 23.74 9.83
N PRO A 145 -6.35 24.73 10.64
CA PRO A 145 -6.91 25.97 10.11
C PRO A 145 -5.92 26.72 9.20
N GLY A 146 -6.39 27.10 8.01
CA GLY A 146 -5.59 27.89 7.07
C GLY A 146 -4.46 27.14 6.36
N VAL A 147 -4.37 25.82 6.52
CA VAL A 147 -3.31 24.99 5.92
C VAL A 147 -3.94 23.87 5.11
N THR A 148 -3.43 23.67 3.89
CA THR A 148 -3.84 22.56 3.03
C THR A 148 -2.83 21.42 3.13
N ASP A 149 -3.20 20.34 3.80
CA ASP A 149 -2.41 19.11 3.82
C ASP A 149 -2.54 18.35 2.50
N VAL A 150 -1.51 17.54 2.16
CA VAL A 150 -1.47 16.74 0.94
C VAL A 150 -1.21 15.29 1.29
N ILE A 151 -2.00 14.38 0.73
CA ILE A 151 -1.72 12.95 0.75
C ILE A 151 -1.77 12.38 -0.67
N ASN A 152 -0.67 11.80 -1.10
CA ASN A 152 -0.54 11.11 -2.38
C ASN A 152 -0.71 9.61 -2.14
N ILE A 153 -1.61 8.97 -2.87
CA ILE A 153 -1.88 7.54 -2.75
C ILE A 153 -1.70 6.89 -4.12
N ALA A 154 -0.82 5.90 -4.22
CA ALA A 154 -0.66 5.15 -5.45
C ALA A 154 -1.14 3.71 -5.28
N TYR A 155 -2.08 3.34 -6.12
CA TYR A 155 -2.51 1.97 -6.31
C TYR A 155 -1.71 1.32 -7.44
N THR A 156 -1.33 0.04 -7.23
CA THR A 156 -0.54 -0.72 -8.18
C THR A 156 -1.33 -1.95 -8.61
N LEU A 157 -1.35 -2.21 -9.91
CA LEU A 157 -1.83 -3.47 -10.45
C LEU A 157 -0.61 -4.26 -10.92
N GLN A 158 -0.39 -5.44 -10.33
CA GLN A 158 0.56 -6.40 -10.83
C GLN A 158 -0.18 -7.46 -11.64
N PRO A 159 0.39 -7.96 -12.75
CA PRO A 159 -0.19 -9.08 -13.47
C PRO A 159 -0.33 -10.26 -12.52
N PHE A 160 -1.55 -10.77 -12.36
CA PHE A 160 -1.77 -12.01 -11.65
C PHE A 160 -1.37 -13.17 -12.56
N THR A 161 -0.17 -13.69 -12.36
CA THR A 161 0.23 -14.95 -12.97
C THR A 161 -0.31 -16.06 -12.09
N TYR A 162 -1.30 -16.77 -12.59
CA TYR A 162 -1.79 -18.02 -12.01
C TYR A 162 -0.61 -18.98 -11.91
N GLY A 163 -0.18 -19.28 -10.69
CA GLY A 163 0.88 -20.18 -10.33
C GLY A 163 1.88 -20.51 -11.45
N LYS A 164 3.15 -20.20 -11.27
CA LYS A 164 4.14 -21.01 -11.95
C LYS A 164 3.77 -22.43 -11.59
N SER A 165 3.36 -23.21 -12.60
CA SER A 165 3.21 -24.64 -12.43
C SER A 165 4.48 -25.11 -11.74
N ALA A 166 4.35 -25.71 -10.57
CA ALA A 166 5.41 -26.57 -10.08
C ALA A 166 5.47 -27.72 -11.06
N ASP A 167 6.41 -27.64 -12.00
CA ASP A 167 6.90 -28.83 -12.70
C ASP A 167 7.71 -29.66 -11.73
#